data_f0c906f0181b91a7ed050aae3432b186
#
_entry.id   f0c906f0181b91a7ed050aae3432b186
#
_cell.length_a   1.000
_cell.length_b   1.000
_cell.length_c   1.000
_cell.angle_alpha   90.00
_cell.angle_beta   90.00
_cell.angle_gamma   90.00
#
_symmetry.space_group_name_H-M   'P 1'
#
loop_
_entity.id
_entity.type
_entity.pdbx_description
1 polymer ?
#
loop_
_entity_poly.entity_id
_entity_poly.type
_entity_poly.pdbx_seq_one_letter_code
_entity_poly.pdbx_strand_id
1 'polypeptide(L)'
;MMRPGMMQRRAAEAAGWGAALALALIAVAVVASTSSWLLYRDGDSVVVALMADSLRRGDSQDWALSPVLFLPETTVYAALSFLGLGTTGTLTLNAVVNLLAVYGGIRLVAGRSRPGSRPVTGSVLAFAAFVALVLLEGPDGMPGFHLALLTATTTYYSATVVGTLVTVGLFRRLLDGAPAVRVVPVMVGVVAISTLTNPLFVVWCVGPVAVTVGILLLGRRIVPRLAFVTLLAVAGAAAVGYLLRGFFAANIVAAGGNYLRPDQAGAALARLAGVLGDTVVSVNGLLWLAVVLALFATSVVVAVRSWRRRDGVVAAVCVLAVVAPLAATALVVVAGTDADRYLQPWVFLPVVVLAAAPPVRSVPRALSVILAGVLALAAVAAVPGTVAAASRPDADLACVTRWIDASGRTGAGQFWTVRAPKLALTDPSHLVQVDNTMRPYDWLVNRAERRGPVTFLIQDAATVPFAGVSTFDATPVRCGRYTILDFGSRVLPLGDPRN
;
A
#
# COMPACT_ATOMS: atom_id res chain seq x y z
N MET A 1 11.54 22.26 -35.99
CA MET A 1 12.76 21.54 -35.55
C MET A 1 12.85 21.58 -34.01
N MET A 2 12.82 20.46 -33.33
CA MET A 2 13.02 20.39 -31.87
C MET A 2 14.49 20.69 -31.51
N ARG A 3 14.71 21.49 -30.45
CA ARG A 3 16.07 21.80 -29.96
C ARG A 3 16.77 20.51 -29.50
N PRO A 4 18.05 20.24 -29.88
CA PRO A 4 18.77 19.00 -29.57
C PRO A 4 18.70 18.57 -28.09
N GLY A 5 18.78 19.52 -27.16
CA GLY A 5 18.69 19.25 -25.72
C GLY A 5 17.29 18.78 -25.25
N MET A 6 16.22 19.03 -25.97
CA MET A 6 14.87 18.54 -25.63
C MET A 6 14.71 17.07 -25.99
N MET A 7 15.30 16.63 -27.11
CA MET A 7 15.28 15.24 -27.56
C MET A 7 16.07 14.34 -26.59
N GLN A 8 17.24 14.79 -26.16
CA GLN A 8 18.04 14.07 -25.16
C GLN A 8 17.32 13.94 -23.81
N ARG A 9 16.59 14.98 -23.37
CA ARG A 9 15.80 14.91 -22.13
C ARG A 9 14.64 13.92 -22.24
N ARG A 10 13.92 13.90 -23.36
CA ARG A 10 12.85 12.92 -23.59
C ARG A 10 13.38 11.49 -23.63
N ALA A 11 14.49 11.25 -24.28
CA ALA A 11 15.14 9.94 -24.31
C ALA A 11 15.57 9.48 -22.90
N ALA A 12 16.11 10.38 -22.09
CA ALA A 12 16.47 10.06 -20.71
C ALA A 12 15.24 9.73 -19.84
N GLU A 13 14.13 10.49 -19.99
CA GLU A 13 12.87 10.18 -19.29
C GLU A 13 12.32 8.82 -19.73
N ALA A 14 12.27 8.53 -21.02
CA ALA A 14 11.82 7.23 -21.54
C ALA A 14 12.69 6.08 -21.01
N ALA A 15 14.00 6.25 -20.99
CA ALA A 15 14.92 5.28 -20.42
C ALA A 15 14.69 5.07 -18.91
N GLY A 16 14.42 6.15 -18.17
CA GLY A 16 14.10 6.08 -16.73
C GLY A 16 12.81 5.29 -16.46
N TRP A 17 11.75 5.55 -17.22
CA TRP A 17 10.50 4.80 -17.11
C TRP A 17 10.65 3.35 -17.56
N GLY A 18 11.44 3.07 -18.60
CA GLY A 18 11.78 1.70 -19.03
C GLY A 18 12.50 0.92 -17.94
N ALA A 19 13.50 1.54 -17.28
CA ALA A 19 14.18 0.93 -16.15
C ALA A 19 13.24 0.69 -14.95
N ALA A 20 12.34 1.64 -14.66
CA ALA A 20 11.35 1.50 -13.61
C ALA A 20 10.35 0.36 -13.91
N LEU A 21 9.89 0.24 -15.15
CA LEU A 21 9.04 -0.86 -15.57
C LEU A 21 9.74 -2.22 -15.39
N ALA A 22 10.99 -2.32 -15.81
CA ALA A 22 11.78 -3.54 -15.65
C ALA A 22 11.93 -3.92 -14.17
N LEU A 23 12.28 -2.97 -13.31
CA LEU A 23 12.38 -3.18 -11.86
C LEU A 23 11.03 -3.57 -11.25
N ALA A 24 9.92 -2.94 -11.65
CA ALA A 24 8.59 -3.27 -11.17
C ALA A 24 8.18 -4.69 -11.58
N LEU A 25 8.45 -5.10 -12.83
CA LEU A 25 8.16 -6.45 -13.31
C LEU A 25 8.95 -7.51 -12.54
N ILE A 26 10.24 -7.27 -12.29
CA ILE A 26 11.08 -8.17 -11.48
C ILE A 26 10.53 -8.27 -10.05
N ALA A 27 10.21 -7.14 -9.41
CA ALA A 27 9.65 -7.12 -8.07
C ALA A 27 8.33 -7.91 -7.99
N VAL A 28 7.40 -7.63 -8.91
CA VAL A 28 6.10 -8.30 -8.93
C VAL A 28 6.24 -9.79 -9.22
N ALA A 29 7.18 -10.21 -10.07
CA ALA A 29 7.45 -11.62 -10.32
C ALA A 29 7.91 -12.34 -9.04
N VAL A 30 8.80 -11.74 -8.29
CA VAL A 30 9.25 -12.29 -7.00
C VAL A 30 8.09 -12.32 -6.01
N VAL A 31 7.34 -11.24 -5.84
CA VAL A 31 6.19 -11.18 -4.95
C VAL A 31 5.13 -12.23 -5.31
N ALA A 32 4.81 -12.36 -6.60
CA ALA A 32 3.84 -13.35 -7.08
C ALA A 32 4.28 -14.79 -6.84
N SER A 33 5.58 -15.06 -6.84
CA SER A 33 6.12 -16.42 -6.62
C SER A 33 6.34 -16.76 -5.15
N THR A 34 6.80 -15.81 -4.34
CA THR A 34 7.19 -16.04 -2.93
C THR A 34 6.10 -15.63 -1.93
N SER A 35 5.25 -14.67 -2.31
CA SER A 35 4.21 -14.10 -1.45
C SER A 35 2.84 -14.11 -2.14
N SER A 36 2.57 -15.15 -2.93
CA SER A 36 1.32 -15.31 -3.71
C SER A 36 0.07 -15.24 -2.83
N TRP A 37 0.16 -15.73 -1.60
CA TRP A 37 -0.92 -15.63 -0.63
C TRP A 37 -1.30 -14.16 -0.37
N LEU A 38 -0.31 -13.32 -0.03
CA LEU A 38 -0.53 -11.91 0.25
C LEU A 38 -1.12 -11.17 -0.96
N LEU A 39 -0.66 -11.48 -2.17
CA LEU A 39 -1.08 -10.78 -3.38
C LEU A 39 -2.48 -11.19 -3.84
N TYR A 40 -2.86 -12.47 -3.71
CA TYR A 40 -4.06 -13.02 -4.35
C TYR A 40 -5.15 -13.51 -3.40
N ARG A 41 -4.84 -13.78 -2.13
CA ARG A 41 -5.75 -14.50 -1.22
C ARG A 41 -5.89 -13.87 0.16
N ASP A 42 -4.98 -13.00 0.54
CA ASP A 42 -5.05 -12.28 1.80
C ASP A 42 -6.35 -11.49 1.92
N GLY A 43 -7.03 -11.63 3.05
CA GLY A 43 -8.36 -11.08 3.25
C GLY A 43 -8.44 -9.56 3.06
N ASP A 44 -7.41 -8.82 3.46
CA ASP A 44 -7.33 -7.39 3.22
C ASP A 44 -7.02 -7.10 1.74
N SER A 45 -6.09 -7.81 1.12
CA SER A 45 -5.63 -7.54 -0.26
C SER A 45 -6.73 -7.69 -1.31
N VAL A 46 -7.74 -8.55 -1.08
CA VAL A 46 -8.82 -8.79 -2.04
C VAL A 46 -10.02 -7.87 -1.87
N VAL A 47 -10.04 -6.98 -0.85
CA VAL A 47 -11.17 -6.07 -0.59
C VAL A 47 -11.51 -5.20 -1.79
N VAL A 48 -10.50 -4.58 -2.40
CA VAL A 48 -10.66 -3.69 -3.57
C VAL A 48 -11.23 -4.46 -4.77
N ALA A 49 -10.82 -5.71 -4.95
CA ALA A 49 -11.37 -6.57 -6.00
C ALA A 49 -12.85 -6.89 -5.75
N LEU A 50 -13.22 -7.21 -4.50
CA LEU A 50 -14.62 -7.43 -4.10
C LEU A 50 -15.47 -6.16 -4.30
N MET A 51 -14.96 -4.99 -3.93
CA MET A 51 -15.66 -3.72 -4.14
C MET A 51 -15.88 -3.44 -5.63
N ALA A 52 -14.84 -3.61 -6.45
CA ALA A 52 -14.94 -3.39 -7.90
C ALA A 52 -15.89 -4.39 -8.57
N ASP A 53 -15.88 -5.62 -8.11
CA ASP A 53 -16.77 -6.67 -8.62
C ASP A 53 -18.25 -6.41 -8.24
N SER A 54 -18.51 -6.01 -7.00
CA SER A 54 -19.83 -5.57 -6.53
C SER A 54 -20.37 -4.39 -7.34
N LEU A 55 -19.50 -3.38 -7.63
CA LEU A 55 -19.87 -2.26 -8.49
C LEU A 55 -20.23 -2.71 -9.90
N ARG A 56 -19.45 -3.64 -10.47
CA ARG A 56 -19.68 -4.17 -11.82
C ARG A 56 -20.97 -4.98 -11.94
N ARG A 57 -21.34 -5.73 -10.88
CA ARG A 57 -22.61 -6.47 -10.82
C ARG A 57 -23.82 -5.55 -10.59
N GLY A 58 -23.60 -4.29 -10.20
CA GLY A 58 -24.68 -3.36 -9.84
C GLY A 58 -25.31 -3.66 -8.47
N ASP A 59 -24.57 -4.30 -7.57
CA ASP A 59 -25.05 -4.62 -6.23
C ASP A 59 -25.29 -3.34 -5.41
N SER A 60 -26.14 -3.43 -4.41
CA SER A 60 -26.29 -2.36 -3.41
C SER A 60 -24.95 -2.14 -2.69
N GLN A 61 -24.50 -0.89 -2.60
CA GLN A 61 -23.19 -0.51 -2.07
C GLN A 61 -23.26 -0.20 -0.58
N ASP A 62 -23.73 -1.13 0.23
CA ASP A 62 -23.77 -1.01 1.70
C ASP A 62 -22.50 -1.59 2.35
N TRP A 63 -21.36 -1.01 1.99
CA TRP A 63 -20.07 -1.48 2.50
C TRP A 63 -19.81 -1.01 3.93
N ALA A 64 -19.47 -1.95 4.80
CA ALA A 64 -18.85 -1.69 6.11
C ALA A 64 -17.33 -1.62 5.92
N LEU A 65 -16.79 -0.42 5.79
CA LEU A 65 -15.36 -0.18 5.54
C LEU A 65 -14.62 0.13 6.84
N SER A 66 -13.32 -0.11 6.84
CA SER A 66 -12.41 0.41 7.86
C SER A 66 -12.34 1.95 7.77
N PRO A 67 -11.59 2.63 8.68
CA PRO A 67 -11.29 4.05 8.48
C PRO A 67 -10.61 4.36 7.13
N VAL A 68 -10.16 3.37 6.38
CA VAL A 68 -9.66 3.53 5.00
C VAL A 68 -10.78 3.21 4.02
N LEU A 69 -11.04 4.13 3.09
CA LEU A 69 -12.15 4.02 2.12
C LEU A 69 -11.73 3.40 0.79
N PHE A 70 -10.43 3.24 0.53
CA PHE A 70 -9.84 2.65 -0.67
C PHE A 70 -10.33 3.23 -2.00
N LEU A 71 -10.73 4.52 -2.04
CA LEU A 71 -11.34 5.13 -3.23
C LEU A 71 -10.40 5.16 -4.45
N PRO A 72 -9.14 5.63 -4.36
CA PRO A 72 -8.23 5.59 -5.50
C PRO A 72 -7.86 4.17 -5.90
N GLU A 73 -7.63 3.29 -4.93
CA GLU A 73 -7.28 1.90 -5.15
C GLU A 73 -8.39 1.17 -5.91
N THR A 74 -9.64 1.31 -5.47
CA THR A 74 -10.81 0.73 -6.14
C THR A 74 -11.00 1.29 -7.55
N THR A 75 -10.79 2.60 -7.74
CA THR A 75 -10.89 3.23 -9.05
C THR A 75 -9.85 2.67 -10.03
N VAL A 76 -8.59 2.57 -9.59
CA VAL A 76 -7.51 2.01 -10.43
C VAL A 76 -7.78 0.54 -10.75
N TYR A 77 -8.11 -0.27 -9.74
CA TYR A 77 -8.40 -1.69 -9.94
C TYR A 77 -9.60 -1.88 -10.89
N ALA A 78 -10.69 -1.16 -10.68
CA ALA A 78 -11.87 -1.22 -11.56
C ALA A 78 -11.51 -0.87 -13.01
N ALA A 79 -10.71 0.19 -13.22
CA ALA A 79 -10.23 0.54 -14.56
C ALA A 79 -9.40 -0.58 -15.21
N LEU A 80 -8.50 -1.23 -14.43
CA LEU A 80 -7.69 -2.33 -14.93
C LEU A 80 -8.51 -3.60 -15.21
N SER A 81 -9.60 -3.82 -14.48
CA SER A 81 -10.46 -5.00 -14.67
C SER A 81 -11.16 -5.04 -16.04
N PHE A 82 -11.32 -3.90 -16.71
CA PHE A 82 -11.84 -3.84 -18.09
C PHE A 82 -10.93 -4.51 -19.12
N LEU A 83 -9.66 -4.78 -18.77
CA LEU A 83 -8.73 -5.50 -19.65
C LEU A 83 -9.00 -7.01 -19.73
N GLY A 84 -9.92 -7.55 -18.94
CA GLY A 84 -10.34 -8.95 -19.02
C GLY A 84 -9.29 -9.97 -18.57
N LEU A 85 -8.31 -9.56 -17.72
CA LEU A 85 -7.21 -10.43 -17.27
C LEU A 85 -7.60 -11.43 -16.16
N GLY A 86 -8.86 -11.45 -15.76
CA GLY A 86 -9.30 -12.16 -14.56
C GLY A 86 -8.80 -11.49 -13.27
N THR A 87 -9.22 -12.01 -12.12
CA THR A 87 -8.92 -11.38 -10.81
C THR A 87 -7.42 -11.35 -10.51
N THR A 88 -6.74 -12.50 -10.60
CA THR A 88 -5.31 -12.63 -10.30
C THR A 88 -4.44 -11.84 -11.28
N GLY A 89 -4.77 -11.85 -12.58
CA GLY A 89 -4.09 -11.04 -13.60
C GLY A 89 -4.27 -9.54 -13.34
N THR A 90 -5.46 -9.11 -12.95
CA THR A 90 -5.75 -7.71 -12.60
C THR A 90 -4.99 -7.28 -11.34
N LEU A 91 -4.95 -8.11 -10.29
CA LEU A 91 -4.15 -7.85 -9.08
C LEU A 91 -2.65 -7.74 -9.40
N THR A 92 -2.15 -8.63 -10.27
CA THR A 92 -0.75 -8.61 -10.74
C THR A 92 -0.43 -7.31 -11.49
N LEU A 93 -1.29 -6.91 -12.43
CA LEU A 93 -1.11 -5.67 -13.17
C LEU A 93 -1.22 -4.45 -12.26
N ASN A 94 -2.15 -4.48 -11.27
CA ASN A 94 -2.29 -3.43 -10.27
C ASN A 94 -1.00 -3.26 -9.43
N ALA A 95 -0.34 -4.36 -9.06
CA ALA A 95 0.94 -4.32 -8.37
C ALA A 95 2.02 -3.59 -9.20
N VAL A 96 2.11 -3.87 -10.51
CA VAL A 96 3.02 -3.15 -11.42
C VAL A 96 2.67 -1.65 -11.48
N VAL A 97 1.39 -1.32 -11.60
CA VAL A 97 0.90 0.08 -11.65
C VAL A 97 1.23 0.82 -10.35
N ASN A 98 1.02 0.18 -9.19
CA ASN A 98 1.36 0.77 -7.89
C ASN A 98 2.87 1.08 -7.80
N LEU A 99 3.74 0.16 -8.18
CA LEU A 99 5.19 0.37 -8.17
C LEU A 99 5.62 1.46 -9.16
N LEU A 100 5.02 1.51 -10.35
CA LEU A 100 5.26 2.60 -11.30
C LEU A 100 4.77 3.95 -10.78
N ALA A 101 3.65 4.00 -10.05
CA ALA A 101 3.18 5.21 -9.41
C ALA A 101 4.14 5.69 -8.31
N VAL A 102 4.75 4.77 -7.53
CA VAL A 102 5.84 5.08 -6.59
C VAL A 102 7.02 5.69 -7.33
N TYR A 103 7.47 5.09 -8.46
CA TYR A 103 8.52 5.68 -9.29
C TYR A 103 8.15 7.08 -9.77
N GLY A 104 6.92 7.28 -10.25
CA GLY A 104 6.41 8.58 -10.67
C GLY A 104 6.48 9.64 -9.57
N GLY A 105 6.08 9.27 -8.35
CA GLY A 105 6.21 10.10 -7.15
C GLY A 105 7.67 10.45 -6.85
N ILE A 106 8.57 9.45 -6.82
CA ILE A 106 10.03 9.65 -6.64
C ILE A 106 10.58 10.56 -7.74
N ARG A 107 10.17 10.36 -9.00
CA ARG A 107 10.60 11.19 -10.13
C ARG A 107 10.13 12.64 -9.99
N LEU A 108 8.95 12.86 -9.43
CA LEU A 108 8.45 14.19 -9.12
C LEU A 108 9.29 14.84 -8.00
N VAL A 109 9.63 14.08 -6.96
CA VAL A 109 10.51 14.53 -5.86
C VAL A 109 11.93 14.86 -6.36
N ALA A 110 12.46 14.18 -7.37
CA ALA A 110 13.76 14.50 -7.96
C ALA A 110 13.83 15.92 -8.58
N GLY A 111 12.67 16.50 -8.89
CA GLY A 111 12.57 17.86 -9.41
C GLY A 111 12.97 18.01 -10.88
N ARG A 112 13.26 19.27 -11.29
CA ARG A 112 13.61 19.59 -12.67
C ARG A 112 15.10 19.37 -12.94
N SER A 113 15.43 19.02 -14.20
CA SER A 113 16.82 18.97 -14.66
C SER A 113 17.43 20.37 -14.68
N ARG A 114 18.46 20.56 -13.87
CA ARG A 114 19.30 21.76 -13.82
C ARG A 114 20.71 21.40 -14.33
N PRO A 115 21.54 22.37 -14.74
CA PRO A 115 22.95 22.11 -15.03
C PRO A 115 23.59 21.38 -13.85
N GLY A 116 24.24 20.24 -14.13
CA GLY A 116 24.86 19.40 -13.09
C GLY A 116 23.94 18.49 -12.29
N SER A 117 22.59 18.59 -12.41
CA SER A 117 21.65 17.66 -11.79
C SER A 117 21.32 16.48 -12.72
N ARG A 118 21.04 15.33 -12.13
CA ARG A 118 20.65 14.09 -12.85
C ARG A 118 19.41 13.48 -12.24
N PRO A 119 18.25 14.15 -12.36
CA PRO A 119 17.04 13.74 -11.65
C PRO A 119 16.53 12.36 -12.08
N VAL A 120 16.70 11.97 -13.35
CA VAL A 120 16.30 10.65 -13.84
C VAL A 120 17.16 9.56 -13.21
N THR A 121 18.49 9.72 -13.24
CA THR A 121 19.42 8.75 -12.63
C THR A 121 19.14 8.62 -11.12
N GLY A 122 18.97 9.75 -10.41
CA GLY A 122 18.65 9.74 -9.00
C GLY A 122 17.33 9.03 -8.70
N SER A 123 16.30 9.23 -9.56
CA SER A 123 15.01 8.57 -9.41
C SER A 123 15.10 7.06 -9.64
N VAL A 124 15.86 6.61 -10.64
CA VAL A 124 16.08 5.18 -10.89
C VAL A 124 16.83 4.54 -9.74
N LEU A 125 17.87 5.20 -9.17
CA LEU A 125 18.60 4.70 -8.01
C LEU A 125 17.70 4.62 -6.76
N ALA A 126 16.88 5.66 -6.51
CA ALA A 126 15.95 5.66 -5.39
C ALA A 126 14.91 4.54 -5.53
N PHE A 127 14.37 4.36 -6.72
CA PHE A 127 13.40 3.30 -6.98
C PHE A 127 14.04 1.90 -6.93
N ALA A 128 15.28 1.75 -7.42
CA ALA A 128 16.02 0.50 -7.29
C ALA A 128 16.29 0.15 -5.82
N ALA A 129 16.61 1.13 -4.97
CA ALA A 129 16.75 0.91 -3.54
C ALA A 129 15.42 0.50 -2.89
N PHE A 130 14.30 1.12 -3.29
CA PHE A 130 12.97 0.73 -2.84
C PHE A 130 12.62 -0.70 -3.27
N VAL A 131 12.86 -1.05 -4.55
CA VAL A 131 12.65 -2.42 -5.05
C VAL A 131 13.55 -3.42 -4.33
N ALA A 132 14.80 -3.07 -4.01
CA ALA A 132 15.67 -3.94 -3.22
C ALA A 132 15.06 -4.25 -1.83
N LEU A 133 14.43 -3.26 -1.17
CA LEU A 133 13.69 -3.51 0.07
C LEU A 133 12.52 -4.45 -0.15
N VAL A 134 11.72 -4.27 -1.23
CA VAL A 134 10.64 -5.21 -1.58
C VAL A 134 11.16 -6.64 -1.77
N LEU A 135 12.30 -6.80 -2.46
CA LEU A 135 12.90 -8.11 -2.70
C LEU A 135 13.45 -8.78 -1.44
N LEU A 136 13.99 -8.00 -0.50
CA LEU A 136 14.47 -8.49 0.78
C LEU A 136 13.32 -8.95 1.70
N GLU A 137 12.14 -8.34 1.58
CA GLU A 137 10.93 -8.71 2.34
C GLU A 137 10.18 -9.90 1.73
N GLY A 138 10.41 -10.23 0.43
CA GLY A 138 9.64 -11.21 -0.32
C GLY A 138 9.90 -12.70 -0.04
N PRO A 139 11.11 -13.16 0.35
CA PRO A 139 11.38 -14.57 0.63
C PRO A 139 10.82 -14.99 2.00
N ASP A 140 10.41 -16.27 2.10
CA ASP A 140 9.94 -16.93 3.34
C ASP A 140 11.01 -17.00 4.47
N GLY A 141 11.97 -16.14 4.49
CA GLY A 141 13.09 -16.14 5.44
C GLY A 141 13.33 -14.81 6.15
N MET A 142 12.42 -13.85 6.01
CA MET A 142 12.47 -12.60 6.78
C MET A 142 11.25 -12.52 7.72
N PRO A 143 11.32 -13.08 8.93
CA PRO A 143 10.36 -12.77 9.97
C PRO A 143 10.50 -11.29 10.36
N GLY A 144 9.40 -10.63 10.74
CA GLY A 144 9.42 -9.24 11.18
C GLY A 144 8.76 -8.28 10.21
N PHE A 145 9.42 -7.16 9.87
CA PHE A 145 8.77 -6.09 9.09
C PHE A 145 8.57 -6.46 7.62
N HIS A 146 7.31 -6.31 7.15
CA HIS A 146 6.94 -6.33 5.76
C HIS A 146 6.30 -4.98 5.41
N LEU A 147 7.08 -4.01 4.96
CA LEU A 147 6.64 -2.62 4.76
C LEU A 147 6.65 -2.20 3.28
N ALA A 148 7.75 -2.45 2.57
CA ALA A 148 7.90 -2.09 1.16
C ALA A 148 7.05 -2.99 0.26
N LEU A 149 7.02 -4.30 0.56
CA LEU A 149 6.25 -5.32 -0.14
C LEU A 149 4.75 -4.97 -0.20
N LEU A 150 4.20 -4.41 0.89
CA LEU A 150 2.79 -4.03 0.99
C LEU A 150 2.37 -3.01 -0.07
N THR A 151 3.29 -2.21 -0.63
CA THR A 151 2.94 -1.28 -1.72
C THR A 151 2.58 -1.97 -3.03
N ALA A 152 2.94 -3.24 -3.21
CA ALA A 152 2.52 -4.04 -4.35
C ALA A 152 1.05 -4.52 -4.24
N THR A 153 0.45 -4.50 -3.04
CA THR A 153 -0.94 -4.88 -2.82
C THR A 153 -1.92 -3.73 -3.09
N THR A 154 -3.22 -4.03 -3.12
CA THR A 154 -4.25 -3.03 -3.39
C THR A 154 -4.67 -2.23 -2.15
N THR A 155 -4.54 -2.78 -0.94
CA THR A 155 -5.19 -2.25 0.27
C THR A 155 -4.24 -1.74 1.34
N TYR A 156 -2.96 -2.09 1.27
CA TYR A 156 -2.01 -1.68 2.29
C TYR A 156 -1.41 -0.30 1.99
N TYR A 157 -2.30 0.70 1.78
CA TYR A 157 -1.98 2.13 1.72
C TYR A 157 -1.16 2.58 0.50
N SER A 158 -1.19 1.84 -0.62
CA SER A 158 -0.45 2.20 -1.83
C SER A 158 -0.77 3.62 -2.32
N ALA A 159 -2.05 4.02 -2.34
CA ALA A 159 -2.45 5.38 -2.69
C ALA A 159 -1.95 6.43 -1.67
N THR A 160 -1.88 6.09 -0.37
CA THR A 160 -1.34 6.98 0.66
C THR A 160 0.16 7.21 0.47
N VAL A 161 0.93 6.14 0.13
CA VAL A 161 2.36 6.23 -0.23
C VAL A 161 2.55 7.13 -1.45
N VAL A 162 1.80 6.87 -2.52
CA VAL A 162 1.87 7.67 -3.76
C VAL A 162 1.47 9.12 -3.50
N GLY A 163 0.35 9.35 -2.81
CA GLY A 163 -0.12 10.69 -2.44
C GLY A 163 0.92 11.48 -1.64
N THR A 164 1.61 10.81 -0.70
CA THR A 164 2.71 11.42 0.07
C THR A 164 3.87 11.82 -0.84
N LEU A 165 4.35 10.92 -1.68
CA LEU A 165 5.46 11.22 -2.61
C LEU A 165 5.08 12.33 -3.60
N VAL A 166 3.86 12.33 -4.13
CA VAL A 166 3.36 13.38 -5.02
C VAL A 166 3.30 14.72 -4.29
N THR A 167 2.78 14.76 -3.07
CA THR A 167 2.71 16.00 -2.27
C THR A 167 4.09 16.55 -1.97
N VAL A 168 5.06 15.70 -1.57
CA VAL A 168 6.46 16.09 -1.36
C VAL A 168 7.08 16.64 -2.65
N GLY A 169 6.81 16.00 -3.78
CA GLY A 169 7.30 16.47 -5.08
C GLY A 169 6.67 17.80 -5.51
N LEU A 170 5.39 18.03 -5.23
CA LEU A 170 4.72 19.30 -5.49
C LEU A 170 5.25 20.41 -4.56
N PHE A 171 5.45 20.10 -3.28
CA PHE A 171 6.10 21.02 -2.34
C PHE A 171 7.51 21.42 -2.83
N ARG A 172 8.30 20.44 -3.24
CA ARG A 172 9.60 20.73 -3.86
C ARG A 172 9.48 21.65 -5.07
N ARG A 173 8.47 21.44 -5.95
CA ARG A 173 8.26 22.31 -7.10
C ARG A 173 7.95 23.76 -6.72
N LEU A 174 7.22 23.97 -5.63
CA LEU A 174 6.98 25.31 -5.08
C LEU A 174 8.29 25.95 -4.61
N LEU A 175 9.13 25.19 -3.89
CA LEU A 175 10.45 25.65 -3.45
C LEU A 175 11.39 25.91 -4.64
N ASP A 176 11.26 25.18 -5.74
CA ASP A 176 11.98 25.37 -7.00
C ASP A 176 11.45 26.58 -7.82
N GLY A 177 10.50 27.36 -7.28
CA GLY A 177 9.94 28.56 -7.93
C GLY A 177 8.91 28.26 -9.02
N ALA A 178 8.28 27.08 -9.02
CA ALA A 178 7.16 26.84 -9.93
C ALA A 178 5.96 27.73 -9.57
N PRO A 179 5.16 28.20 -10.59
CA PRO A 179 4.02 29.07 -10.32
C PRO A 179 3.02 28.41 -9.37
N ALA A 180 2.74 29.06 -8.24
CA ALA A 180 1.84 28.55 -7.20
C ALA A 180 0.44 28.29 -7.75
N VAL A 181 -0.05 29.14 -8.69
CA VAL A 181 -1.34 28.99 -9.35
C VAL A 181 -1.52 27.64 -10.08
N ARG A 182 -0.43 26.98 -10.49
CA ARG A 182 -0.47 25.66 -11.15
C ARG A 182 -0.24 24.52 -10.19
N VAL A 183 0.58 24.73 -9.15
CA VAL A 183 1.01 23.67 -8.24
C VAL A 183 0.04 23.50 -7.07
N VAL A 184 -0.42 24.61 -6.50
CA VAL A 184 -1.28 24.59 -5.30
C VAL A 184 -2.62 23.88 -5.55
N PRO A 185 -3.37 24.11 -6.65
CA PRO A 185 -4.63 23.39 -6.88
C PRO A 185 -4.44 21.88 -6.99
N VAL A 186 -3.38 21.42 -7.65
CA VAL A 186 -3.05 20.00 -7.76
C VAL A 186 -2.70 19.43 -6.38
N MET A 187 -1.90 20.15 -5.60
CA MET A 187 -1.52 19.74 -4.23
C MET A 187 -2.77 19.66 -3.32
N VAL A 188 -3.66 20.64 -3.40
CA VAL A 188 -4.94 20.63 -2.65
C VAL A 188 -5.77 19.42 -3.02
N GLY A 189 -5.95 19.12 -4.31
CA GLY A 189 -6.69 17.93 -4.77
C GLY A 189 -6.08 16.63 -4.25
N VAL A 190 -4.76 16.45 -4.37
CA VAL A 190 -4.06 15.26 -3.89
C VAL A 190 -4.21 15.10 -2.37
N VAL A 191 -3.98 16.16 -1.60
CA VAL A 191 -4.08 16.13 -0.12
C VAL A 191 -5.51 15.85 0.33
N ALA A 192 -6.51 16.50 -0.28
CA ALA A 192 -7.91 16.30 0.06
C ALA A 192 -8.35 14.85 -0.21
N ILE A 193 -8.07 14.32 -1.41
CA ILE A 193 -8.41 12.94 -1.78
C ILE A 193 -7.67 11.93 -0.89
N SER A 194 -6.38 12.13 -0.63
CA SER A 194 -5.60 11.23 0.22
C SER A 194 -6.10 11.22 1.66
N THR A 195 -6.48 12.38 2.22
CA THR A 195 -7.04 12.46 3.58
C THR A 195 -8.46 11.90 3.65
N LEU A 196 -9.28 12.16 2.63
CA LEU A 196 -10.61 11.57 2.49
C LEU A 196 -10.52 10.04 2.54
N THR A 197 -9.63 9.48 1.72
CA THR A 197 -9.44 8.02 1.61
C THR A 197 -8.81 7.41 2.85
N ASN A 198 -7.78 8.05 3.43
CA ASN A 198 -7.05 7.50 4.56
C ASN A 198 -6.54 8.60 5.49
N PRO A 199 -7.08 8.74 6.72
CA PRO A 199 -6.63 9.74 7.68
C PRO A 199 -5.15 9.58 8.10
N LEU A 200 -4.55 8.40 7.94
CA LEU A 200 -3.14 8.14 8.20
C LEU A 200 -2.23 9.07 7.36
N PHE A 201 -2.73 9.54 6.21
CA PHE A 201 -2.03 10.53 5.39
C PHE A 201 -1.67 11.82 6.15
N VAL A 202 -2.48 12.20 7.15
CA VAL A 202 -2.18 13.36 7.99
C VAL A 202 -0.85 13.18 8.73
N VAL A 203 -0.59 11.98 9.24
CA VAL A 203 0.63 11.66 9.98
C VAL A 203 1.82 11.43 9.03
N TRP A 204 1.58 10.79 7.89
CA TRP A 204 2.66 10.46 6.94
C TRP A 204 3.11 11.66 6.10
N CYS A 205 2.23 12.62 5.87
CA CYS A 205 2.46 13.72 4.95
C CYS A 205 2.20 15.10 5.56
N VAL A 206 0.97 15.37 6.01
CA VAL A 206 0.52 16.73 6.40
C VAL A 206 1.33 17.26 7.58
N GLY A 207 1.42 16.50 8.67
CA GLY A 207 2.20 16.84 9.85
C GLY A 207 3.70 17.03 9.55
N PRO A 208 4.35 16.04 8.90
CA PRO A 208 5.76 16.17 8.48
C PRO A 208 6.03 17.36 7.56
N VAL A 209 5.14 17.68 6.61
CA VAL A 209 5.24 18.90 5.78
C VAL A 209 5.14 20.14 6.65
N ALA A 210 4.18 20.19 7.57
CA ALA A 210 4.01 21.35 8.48
C ALA A 210 5.24 21.56 9.37
N VAL A 211 5.78 20.49 9.97
CA VAL A 211 7.02 20.53 10.76
C VAL A 211 8.19 21.01 9.90
N THR A 212 8.33 20.46 8.69
CA THR A 212 9.41 20.85 7.78
C THR A 212 9.32 22.33 7.39
N VAL A 213 8.13 22.81 7.05
CA VAL A 213 7.90 24.23 6.74
C VAL A 213 8.25 25.10 7.94
N GLY A 214 7.86 24.68 9.15
CA GLY A 214 8.21 25.36 10.40
C GLY A 214 9.74 25.46 10.60
N ILE A 215 10.45 24.34 10.43
CA ILE A 215 11.92 24.30 10.51
C ILE A 215 12.57 25.23 9.47
N LEU A 216 12.09 25.20 8.22
CA LEU A 216 12.60 26.08 7.15
C LEU A 216 12.32 27.55 7.42
N LEU A 217 11.15 27.87 7.99
CA LEU A 217 10.74 29.24 8.33
C LEU A 217 11.62 29.80 9.47
N LEU A 218 11.79 29.03 10.54
CA LEU A 218 12.67 29.38 11.65
C LEU A 218 14.13 29.57 11.19
N GLY A 219 14.60 28.73 10.29
CA GLY A 219 15.92 28.82 9.68
C GLY A 219 16.04 29.87 8.57
N ARG A 220 14.98 30.62 8.27
CA ARG A 220 14.94 31.62 7.19
C ARG A 220 15.33 31.04 5.81
N ARG A 221 14.89 29.77 5.54
CA ARG A 221 15.16 29.05 4.28
C ARG A 221 13.96 29.07 3.33
N ILE A 222 12.81 29.55 3.76
CA ILE A 222 11.59 29.75 3.00
C ILE A 222 11.03 31.14 3.28
N VAL A 223 10.48 31.80 2.27
CA VAL A 223 9.82 33.09 2.48
C VAL A 223 8.47 32.89 3.19
N PRO A 224 8.11 33.77 4.14
CA PRO A 224 6.89 33.59 4.96
C PRO A 224 5.62 33.42 4.14
N ARG A 225 5.46 34.14 3.02
CA ARG A 225 4.32 34.03 2.13
C ARG A 225 4.19 32.60 1.56
N LEU A 226 5.30 31.97 1.12
CA LEU A 226 5.26 30.62 0.58
C LEU A 226 5.01 29.59 1.68
N ALA A 227 5.58 29.79 2.87
CA ALA A 227 5.29 28.96 4.04
C ALA A 227 3.79 29.00 4.38
N PHE A 228 3.20 30.19 4.46
CA PHE A 228 1.78 30.36 4.74
C PHE A 228 0.90 29.69 3.67
N VAL A 229 1.18 29.95 2.38
CA VAL A 229 0.43 29.33 1.28
C VAL A 229 0.51 27.81 1.32
N THR A 230 1.72 27.26 1.60
CA THR A 230 1.89 25.80 1.68
C THR A 230 1.11 25.22 2.86
N LEU A 231 1.23 25.82 4.05
CA LEU A 231 0.52 25.34 5.26
C LEU A 231 -1.00 25.42 5.09
N LEU A 232 -1.49 26.56 4.57
CA LEU A 232 -2.92 26.73 4.30
C LEU A 232 -3.44 25.71 3.29
N ALA A 233 -2.69 25.49 2.20
CA ALA A 233 -3.06 24.52 1.17
C ALA A 233 -3.12 23.09 1.71
N VAL A 234 -2.08 22.69 2.47
CA VAL A 234 -1.99 21.30 2.97
C VAL A 234 -2.95 21.07 4.15
N ALA A 235 -2.97 21.95 5.14
CA ALA A 235 -3.86 21.80 6.30
C ALA A 235 -5.34 22.01 5.93
N GLY A 236 -5.64 23.04 5.11
CA GLY A 236 -6.99 23.30 4.63
C GLY A 236 -7.55 22.17 3.77
N ALA A 237 -6.73 21.64 2.84
CA ALA A 237 -7.13 20.50 2.03
C ALA A 237 -7.33 19.22 2.87
N ALA A 238 -6.48 18.99 3.85
CA ALA A 238 -6.64 17.87 4.78
C ALA A 238 -7.93 18.02 5.62
N ALA A 239 -8.23 19.21 6.11
CA ALA A 239 -9.48 19.48 6.83
C ALA A 239 -10.70 19.22 5.92
N VAL A 240 -10.69 19.71 4.69
CA VAL A 240 -11.75 19.45 3.71
C VAL A 240 -11.90 17.95 3.45
N GLY A 241 -10.79 17.25 3.15
CA GLY A 241 -10.82 15.80 2.92
C GLY A 241 -11.38 15.04 4.14
N TYR A 242 -11.01 15.43 5.35
CA TYR A 242 -11.52 14.82 6.56
C TYR A 242 -13.02 15.10 6.75
N LEU A 243 -13.49 16.32 6.53
CA LEU A 243 -14.92 16.67 6.63
C LEU A 243 -15.78 15.92 5.60
N LEU A 244 -15.26 15.74 4.36
CA LEU A 244 -15.96 14.96 3.33
C LEU A 244 -16.17 13.50 3.72
N ARG A 245 -15.42 12.96 4.69
CA ARG A 245 -15.66 11.62 5.24
C ARG A 245 -17.04 11.49 5.92
N GLY A 246 -17.65 12.61 6.33
CA GLY A 246 -19.01 12.61 6.85
C GLY A 246 -20.05 12.01 5.91
N PHE A 247 -19.84 12.11 4.58
CA PHE A 247 -20.70 11.45 3.59
C PHE A 247 -20.61 9.93 3.60
N PHE A 248 -19.53 9.39 4.18
CA PHE A 248 -19.26 7.94 4.30
C PHE A 248 -19.41 7.46 5.75
N ALA A 249 -19.96 8.27 6.65
CA ALA A 249 -20.01 7.95 8.08
C ALA A 249 -20.72 6.62 8.36
N ALA A 250 -21.81 6.32 7.64
CA ALA A 250 -22.54 5.06 7.75
C ALA A 250 -21.74 3.82 7.26
N ASN A 251 -20.75 4.05 6.42
CA ASN A 251 -19.89 3.01 5.86
C ASN A 251 -18.61 2.80 6.66
N ILE A 252 -18.22 3.75 7.52
CA ILE A 252 -16.99 3.65 8.32
C ILE A 252 -17.32 2.97 9.63
N VAL A 253 -16.76 1.78 9.82
CA VAL A 253 -16.93 1.01 11.06
C VAL A 253 -15.61 0.95 11.84
N ALA A 254 -15.70 0.96 13.17
CA ALA A 254 -14.57 0.74 14.03
C ALA A 254 -14.56 -0.74 14.48
N ALA A 255 -13.55 -1.48 14.11
CA ALA A 255 -13.41 -2.90 14.43
C ALA A 255 -13.31 -3.17 15.95
N GLY A 256 -14.39 -2.89 16.68
CA GLY A 256 -14.54 -3.26 18.09
C GLY A 256 -13.60 -2.53 19.07
N GLY A 257 -12.95 -1.43 18.70
CA GLY A 257 -12.03 -0.75 19.60
C GLY A 257 -11.61 0.67 19.18
N ASN A 258 -11.17 1.44 20.15
CA ASN A 258 -10.52 2.73 19.90
C ASN A 258 -9.14 2.49 19.24
N TYR A 259 -8.90 3.14 18.09
CA TYR A 259 -7.57 3.16 17.46
C TYR A 259 -6.52 3.93 18.25
N LEU A 260 -6.94 4.67 19.26
CA LEU A 260 -6.06 5.42 20.15
C LEU A 260 -6.16 4.82 21.55
N ARG A 261 -5.14 4.06 21.95
CA ARG A 261 -5.02 3.41 23.26
C ARG A 261 -3.68 3.78 23.90
N PRO A 262 -3.52 5.01 24.39
CA PRO A 262 -2.25 5.47 24.97
C PRO A 262 -1.78 4.64 26.16
N ASP A 263 -2.71 4.00 26.88
CA ASP A 263 -2.45 3.01 27.93
C ASP A 263 -1.68 1.80 27.43
N GLN A 264 -1.74 1.47 26.13
CA GLN A 264 -1.03 0.38 25.48
C GLN A 264 0.32 0.79 24.88
N ALA A 265 0.77 2.04 25.08
CA ALA A 265 2.03 2.54 24.48
C ALA A 265 3.24 1.69 24.85
N GLY A 266 3.34 1.24 26.10
CA GLY A 266 4.40 0.35 26.56
C GLY A 266 4.38 -1.02 25.86
N ALA A 267 3.20 -1.61 25.68
CA ALA A 267 3.01 -2.87 24.97
C ALA A 267 3.34 -2.72 23.46
N ALA A 268 2.94 -1.61 22.85
CA ALA A 268 3.28 -1.29 21.44
C ALA A 268 4.80 -1.19 21.26
N LEU A 269 5.51 -0.51 22.17
CA LEU A 269 6.96 -0.39 22.11
C LEU A 269 7.65 -1.75 22.28
N ALA A 270 7.20 -2.56 23.26
CA ALA A 270 7.74 -3.91 23.47
C ALA A 270 7.54 -4.82 22.25
N ARG A 271 6.37 -4.72 21.59
CA ARG A 271 6.10 -5.45 20.36
C ARG A 271 6.99 -4.97 19.22
N LEU A 272 7.16 -3.67 19.01
CA LEU A 272 8.08 -3.15 17.97
C LEU A 272 9.50 -3.64 18.19
N ALA A 273 9.96 -3.71 19.45
CA ALA A 273 11.27 -4.29 19.79
C ALA A 273 11.32 -5.78 19.45
N GLY A 274 10.24 -6.54 19.68
CA GLY A 274 10.11 -7.95 19.28
C GLY A 274 10.19 -8.12 17.77
N VAL A 275 9.37 -7.37 17.00
CA VAL A 275 9.39 -7.43 15.53
C VAL A 275 10.76 -7.04 14.97
N LEU A 276 11.44 -6.06 15.56
CA LEU A 276 12.81 -5.72 15.20
C LEU A 276 13.78 -6.87 15.53
N GLY A 277 13.60 -7.50 16.69
CA GLY A 277 14.35 -8.71 17.07
C GLY A 277 14.18 -9.82 16.04
N ASP A 278 12.96 -10.12 15.65
CA ASP A 278 12.64 -11.13 14.61
C ASP A 278 13.26 -10.75 13.25
N THR A 279 13.24 -9.45 12.89
CA THR A 279 13.85 -8.97 11.64
C THR A 279 15.34 -9.29 11.58
N VAL A 280 16.09 -9.09 12.65
CA VAL A 280 17.56 -9.27 12.67
C VAL A 280 18.01 -10.72 12.80
N VAL A 281 17.11 -11.68 12.97
CA VAL A 281 17.45 -13.11 13.00
C VAL A 281 17.89 -13.62 11.62
N SER A 282 17.39 -13.02 10.54
CA SER A 282 17.70 -13.43 9.17
C SER A 282 18.72 -12.51 8.50
N VAL A 283 19.50 -13.07 7.55
CA VAL A 283 20.44 -12.29 6.73
C VAL A 283 19.70 -11.23 5.92
N ASN A 284 18.54 -11.56 5.35
CA ASN A 284 17.71 -10.63 4.59
C ASN A 284 17.25 -9.47 5.48
N GLY A 285 16.80 -9.76 6.70
CA GLY A 285 16.38 -8.74 7.65
C GLY A 285 17.52 -7.83 8.12
N LEU A 286 18.72 -8.39 8.34
CA LEU A 286 19.92 -7.59 8.63
C LEU A 286 20.28 -6.66 7.47
N LEU A 287 20.24 -7.16 6.22
CA LEU A 287 20.50 -6.36 5.03
C LEU A 287 19.42 -5.29 4.85
N TRP A 288 18.15 -5.65 5.05
CA TRP A 288 17.03 -4.71 4.99
C TRP A 288 17.21 -3.57 5.99
N LEU A 289 17.48 -3.92 7.25
CA LEU A 289 17.70 -2.94 8.32
C LEU A 289 18.92 -2.04 8.01
N ALA A 290 20.02 -2.63 7.55
CA ALA A 290 21.22 -1.88 7.16
C ALA A 290 20.93 -0.87 6.04
N VAL A 291 20.16 -1.26 5.01
CA VAL A 291 19.74 -0.37 3.91
C VAL A 291 18.85 0.76 4.44
N VAL A 292 17.84 0.45 5.24
CA VAL A 292 16.91 1.44 5.82
C VAL A 292 17.69 2.46 6.67
N LEU A 293 18.54 1.98 7.59
CA LEU A 293 19.33 2.85 8.46
C LEU A 293 20.37 3.67 7.67
N ALA A 294 20.99 3.10 6.64
CA ALA A 294 21.93 3.81 5.78
C ALA A 294 21.23 4.94 4.99
N LEU A 295 20.04 4.69 4.46
CA LEU A 295 19.24 5.70 3.76
C LEU A 295 18.75 6.81 4.71
N PHE A 296 18.31 6.44 5.92
CA PHE A 296 17.91 7.38 6.95
C PHE A 296 19.11 8.25 7.39
N ALA A 297 20.25 7.65 7.73
CA ALA A 297 21.47 8.38 8.09
C ALA A 297 21.94 9.27 6.95
N THR A 298 21.89 8.81 5.70
CA THR A 298 22.19 9.61 4.52
C THR A 298 21.24 10.81 4.43
N SER A 299 19.94 10.64 4.70
CA SER A 299 18.97 11.73 4.72
C SER A 299 19.33 12.78 5.76
N VAL A 300 19.73 12.38 6.96
CA VAL A 300 20.21 13.29 8.02
C VAL A 300 21.46 14.04 7.58
N VAL A 301 22.48 13.32 7.08
CA VAL A 301 23.75 13.92 6.64
C VAL A 301 23.54 14.92 5.50
N VAL A 302 22.71 14.55 4.50
CA VAL A 302 22.41 15.43 3.37
C VAL A 302 21.59 16.64 3.83
N ALA A 303 20.61 16.46 4.73
CA ALA A 303 19.85 17.56 5.31
C ALA A 303 20.78 18.59 5.97
N VAL A 304 21.69 18.14 6.84
CA VAL A 304 22.66 19.00 7.53
C VAL A 304 23.60 19.70 6.53
N ARG A 305 24.15 18.96 5.57
CA ARG A 305 25.04 19.53 4.54
C ARG A 305 24.34 20.58 3.68
N SER A 306 23.12 20.28 3.22
CA SER A 306 22.29 21.18 2.41
C SER A 306 21.89 22.42 3.21
N TRP A 307 21.58 22.24 4.50
CA TRP A 307 21.33 23.34 5.42
C TRP A 307 22.52 24.31 5.50
N ARG A 308 23.73 23.79 5.72
CA ARG A 308 24.98 24.57 5.77
C ARG A 308 25.28 25.27 4.44
N ARG A 309 24.99 24.60 3.29
CA ARG A 309 25.15 25.13 1.94
C ARG A 309 24.05 26.10 1.49
N ARG A 310 23.07 26.35 2.35
CA ARG A 310 21.89 27.18 2.04
C ARG A 310 21.02 26.66 0.89
N ASP A 311 21.07 25.35 0.57
CA ASP A 311 20.16 24.69 -0.36
C ASP A 311 18.90 24.27 0.39
N GLY A 312 17.95 25.21 0.51
CA GLY A 312 16.68 24.97 1.22
C GLY A 312 15.81 23.92 0.55
N VAL A 313 15.94 23.69 -0.75
CA VAL A 313 15.12 22.74 -1.49
C VAL A 313 15.51 21.30 -1.15
N VAL A 314 16.80 20.97 -1.25
CA VAL A 314 17.29 19.64 -0.89
C VAL A 314 17.16 19.41 0.61
N ALA A 315 17.43 20.43 1.43
CA ALA A 315 17.24 20.36 2.87
C ALA A 315 15.79 19.99 3.23
N ALA A 316 14.79 20.62 2.58
CA ALA A 316 13.36 20.34 2.81
C ALA A 316 13.00 18.87 2.56
N VAL A 317 13.42 18.32 1.41
CA VAL A 317 13.13 16.91 1.05
C VAL A 317 13.79 15.96 2.06
N CYS A 318 15.03 16.24 2.45
CA CYS A 318 15.76 15.38 3.40
C CYS A 318 15.23 15.50 4.83
N VAL A 319 14.76 16.68 5.25
CA VAL A 319 14.09 16.86 6.56
C VAL A 319 12.79 16.06 6.58
N LEU A 320 11.99 16.12 5.52
CA LEU A 320 10.77 15.29 5.39
C LEU A 320 11.09 13.79 5.47
N ALA A 321 12.16 13.35 4.80
CA ALA A 321 12.60 11.96 4.82
C ALA A 321 13.06 11.48 6.21
N VAL A 322 13.34 12.39 7.13
CA VAL A 322 13.66 12.11 8.54
C VAL A 322 12.43 12.25 9.44
N VAL A 323 11.68 13.34 9.29
CA VAL A 323 10.56 13.66 10.18
C VAL A 323 9.40 12.67 10.04
N ALA A 324 9.06 12.25 8.83
CA ALA A 324 7.89 11.41 8.62
C ALA A 324 8.04 9.98 9.17
N PRO A 325 9.17 9.27 9.00
CA PRO A 325 9.37 7.98 9.69
C PRO A 325 9.29 8.10 11.22
N LEU A 326 9.88 9.15 11.79
CA LEU A 326 9.82 9.39 13.23
C LEU A 326 8.39 9.70 13.69
N ALA A 327 7.63 10.49 12.94
CA ALA A 327 6.22 10.77 13.22
C ALA A 327 5.37 9.51 13.15
N ALA A 328 5.61 8.62 12.17
CA ALA A 328 4.94 7.34 12.06
C ALA A 328 5.24 6.43 13.26
N THR A 329 6.49 6.36 13.70
CA THR A 329 6.88 5.60 14.89
C THR A 329 6.23 6.17 16.15
N ALA A 330 6.26 7.49 16.31
CA ALA A 330 5.60 8.15 17.44
C ALA A 330 4.09 7.86 17.45
N LEU A 331 3.43 7.88 16.27
CA LEU A 331 2.02 7.51 16.17
C LEU A 331 1.77 6.08 16.66
N VAL A 332 2.52 5.08 16.15
CA VAL A 332 2.33 3.67 16.50
C VAL A 332 2.47 3.47 18.01
N VAL A 333 3.48 4.08 18.62
CA VAL A 333 3.71 3.99 20.06
C VAL A 333 2.63 4.71 20.86
N VAL A 334 2.34 5.99 20.55
CA VAL A 334 1.38 6.81 21.31
C VAL A 334 -0.05 6.30 21.12
N ALA A 335 -0.40 5.81 19.93
CA ALA A 335 -1.71 5.21 19.69
C ALA A 335 -1.84 3.81 20.29
N GLY A 336 -0.76 3.19 20.77
CA GLY A 336 -0.80 1.83 21.33
C GLY A 336 -1.33 0.79 20.34
N THR A 337 -1.08 1.01 19.03
CA THR A 337 -1.59 0.14 17.97
C THR A 337 -0.62 -1.01 17.68
N ASP A 338 -1.19 -2.13 17.19
CA ASP A 338 -0.46 -3.30 16.71
C ASP A 338 -0.23 -3.31 15.18
N ALA A 339 -0.53 -2.24 14.50
CA ALA A 339 -0.43 -2.12 13.06
C ALA A 339 0.98 -1.69 12.61
N ASP A 340 1.93 -2.62 12.53
CA ASP A 340 3.31 -2.36 12.11
C ASP A 340 3.38 -1.74 10.71
N ARG A 341 2.40 -2.03 9.86
CA ARG A 341 2.25 -1.43 8.52
C ARG A 341 2.16 0.10 8.52
N TYR A 342 1.88 0.74 9.66
CA TYR A 342 1.92 2.20 9.77
C TYR A 342 3.34 2.77 9.72
N LEU A 343 4.37 1.93 9.81
CA LEU A 343 5.78 2.29 9.69
C LEU A 343 6.29 2.35 8.24
N GLN A 344 5.44 2.17 7.21
CA GLN A 344 5.86 2.26 5.81
C GLN A 344 6.68 3.52 5.46
N PRO A 345 6.50 4.72 6.07
CA PRO A 345 7.38 5.85 5.82
C PRO A 345 8.87 5.58 5.96
N TRP A 346 9.28 4.56 6.74
CA TRP A 346 10.68 4.16 6.85
C TRP A 346 11.28 3.60 5.56
N VAL A 347 10.48 3.05 4.68
CA VAL A 347 10.96 2.40 3.44
C VAL A 347 10.81 3.27 2.20
N PHE A 348 9.80 4.16 2.12
CA PHE A 348 9.58 4.95 0.91
C PHE A 348 10.05 6.41 0.99
N LEU A 349 10.24 6.99 2.19
CA LEU A 349 10.71 8.38 2.30
C LEU A 349 12.24 8.50 2.35
N PRO A 350 13.01 7.72 3.13
CA PRO A 350 14.46 7.84 3.09
C PRO A 350 15.08 7.57 1.71
N VAL A 351 14.47 6.73 0.86
CA VAL A 351 14.98 6.49 -0.49
C VAL A 351 15.01 7.76 -1.37
N VAL A 352 14.12 8.75 -1.10
CA VAL A 352 14.07 9.98 -1.90
C VAL A 352 15.34 10.84 -1.79
N VAL A 353 16.19 10.59 -0.79
CA VAL A 353 17.51 11.29 -0.69
C VAL A 353 18.35 11.01 -1.93
N LEU A 354 18.28 9.80 -2.48
CA LEU A 354 19.01 9.43 -3.70
C LEU A 354 18.48 10.17 -4.93
N ALA A 355 17.19 10.52 -4.93
CA ALA A 355 16.57 11.33 -5.97
C ALA A 355 16.88 12.84 -5.82
N ALA A 356 16.92 13.33 -4.56
CA ALA A 356 17.16 14.74 -4.26
C ALA A 356 18.64 15.13 -4.38
N ALA A 357 19.56 14.23 -3.97
CA ALA A 357 21.01 14.44 -3.97
C ALA A 357 21.72 13.15 -4.45
N PRO A 358 21.69 12.84 -5.76
CA PRO A 358 22.26 11.60 -6.28
C PRO A 358 23.76 11.49 -5.93
N PRO A 359 24.23 10.35 -5.40
CA PRO A 359 25.62 10.14 -5.03
C PRO A 359 26.53 10.00 -6.27
N VAL A 360 25.96 9.58 -7.40
CA VAL A 360 26.68 9.30 -8.64
C VAL A 360 26.62 10.51 -9.58
N ARG A 361 27.76 11.10 -9.85
CA ARG A 361 27.87 12.25 -10.76
C ARG A 361 27.85 11.85 -12.24
N SER A 362 28.42 10.70 -12.58
CA SER A 362 28.41 10.14 -13.93
C SER A 362 28.49 8.62 -13.89
N VAL A 363 27.67 7.98 -14.71
CA VAL A 363 27.82 6.56 -15.03
C VAL A 363 28.40 6.48 -16.45
N PRO A 364 29.47 5.72 -16.68
CA PRO A 364 29.99 5.49 -18.01
C PRO A 364 28.87 4.99 -18.94
N ARG A 365 28.84 5.50 -20.17
CA ARG A 365 27.76 5.19 -21.13
C ARG A 365 27.66 3.68 -21.39
N ALA A 366 28.82 3.02 -21.52
CA ALA A 366 28.88 1.56 -21.71
C ALA A 366 28.23 0.81 -20.53
N LEU A 367 28.55 1.21 -19.28
CA LEU A 367 27.97 0.58 -18.10
C LEU A 367 26.46 0.83 -18.01
N SER A 368 26.00 2.02 -18.40
CA SER A 368 24.54 2.32 -18.44
C SER A 368 23.82 1.45 -19.45
N VAL A 369 24.42 1.19 -20.61
CA VAL A 369 23.85 0.31 -21.65
C VAL A 369 23.84 -1.14 -21.18
N ILE A 370 24.92 -1.61 -20.57
CA ILE A 370 25.01 -2.98 -20.02
C ILE A 370 23.93 -3.17 -18.94
N LEU A 371 23.84 -2.26 -17.97
CA LEU A 371 22.84 -2.33 -16.90
C LEU A 371 21.42 -2.30 -17.45
N ALA A 372 21.13 -1.44 -18.43
CA ALA A 372 19.84 -1.41 -19.08
C ALA A 372 19.52 -2.72 -19.82
N GLY A 373 20.51 -3.31 -20.50
CA GLY A 373 20.36 -4.61 -21.15
C GLY A 373 20.09 -5.74 -20.16
N VAL A 374 20.85 -5.80 -19.06
CA VAL A 374 20.66 -6.81 -18.00
C VAL A 374 19.28 -6.67 -17.36
N LEU A 375 18.86 -5.45 -17.02
CA LEU A 375 17.53 -5.20 -16.47
C LEU A 375 16.41 -5.59 -17.44
N ALA A 376 16.55 -5.26 -18.73
CA ALA A 376 15.56 -5.63 -19.73
C ALA A 376 15.46 -7.14 -19.89
N LEU A 377 16.60 -7.87 -19.95
CA LEU A 377 16.63 -9.32 -20.03
C LEU A 377 16.01 -9.97 -18.77
N ALA A 378 16.36 -9.47 -17.58
CA ALA A 378 15.80 -9.97 -16.32
C ALA A 378 14.27 -9.72 -16.25
N ALA A 379 13.81 -8.56 -16.71
CA ALA A 379 12.37 -8.25 -16.76
C ALA A 379 11.62 -9.17 -17.73
N VAL A 380 12.18 -9.38 -18.93
CA VAL A 380 11.59 -10.32 -19.92
C VAL A 380 11.56 -11.74 -19.38
N ALA A 381 12.64 -12.20 -18.74
CA ALA A 381 12.71 -13.51 -18.10
C ALA A 381 11.73 -13.67 -16.92
N ALA A 382 11.37 -12.58 -16.26
CA ALA A 382 10.42 -12.59 -15.14
C ALA A 382 8.95 -12.74 -15.58
N VAL A 383 8.59 -12.28 -16.79
CA VAL A 383 7.19 -12.28 -17.30
C VAL A 383 6.56 -13.66 -17.31
N PRO A 384 7.19 -14.72 -17.89
CA PRO A 384 6.58 -16.06 -17.91
C PRO A 384 6.28 -16.60 -16.52
N GLY A 385 7.18 -16.41 -15.56
CA GLY A 385 6.98 -16.82 -14.17
C GLY A 385 5.83 -16.07 -13.51
N THR A 386 5.71 -14.77 -13.77
CA THR A 386 4.60 -13.93 -13.27
C THR A 386 3.27 -14.39 -13.83
N VAL A 387 3.20 -14.62 -15.14
CA VAL A 387 2.00 -15.12 -15.83
C VAL A 387 1.62 -16.49 -15.28
N ALA A 388 2.60 -17.40 -15.13
CA ALA A 388 2.36 -18.73 -14.58
C ALA A 388 1.84 -18.68 -13.14
N ALA A 389 2.38 -17.78 -12.30
CA ALA A 389 1.91 -17.58 -10.93
C ALA A 389 0.48 -17.03 -10.90
N ALA A 390 0.17 -16.02 -11.74
CA ALA A 390 -1.17 -15.43 -11.85
C ALA A 390 -2.21 -16.39 -12.44
N SER A 391 -1.78 -17.33 -13.30
CA SER A 391 -2.66 -18.30 -13.97
C SER A 391 -2.73 -19.65 -13.23
N ARG A 392 -1.99 -19.82 -12.13
CA ARG A 392 -1.98 -21.08 -11.39
C ARG A 392 -3.36 -21.38 -10.83
N PRO A 393 -4.00 -22.52 -11.22
CA PRO A 393 -5.28 -22.89 -10.66
C PRO A 393 -5.16 -23.12 -9.16
N ASP A 394 -6.07 -22.55 -8.41
CA ASP A 394 -6.23 -22.83 -6.98
C ASP A 394 -7.26 -23.94 -6.82
N ALA A 395 -6.80 -25.19 -6.79
CA ALA A 395 -7.67 -26.36 -6.73
C ALA A 395 -8.55 -26.38 -5.48
N ASP A 396 -8.01 -25.92 -4.34
CA ASP A 396 -8.73 -25.86 -3.07
C ASP A 396 -9.87 -24.83 -3.15
N LEU A 397 -9.55 -23.65 -3.68
CA LEU A 397 -10.52 -22.59 -3.90
C LEU A 397 -11.60 -23.02 -4.90
N ALA A 398 -11.21 -23.64 -6.01
CA ALA A 398 -12.14 -24.16 -7.01
C ALA A 398 -13.04 -25.29 -6.48
N CYS A 399 -12.54 -26.11 -5.54
CA CYS A 399 -13.33 -27.14 -4.87
C CYS A 399 -14.43 -26.51 -4.00
N VAL A 400 -14.06 -25.58 -3.12
CA VAL A 400 -15.01 -24.96 -2.19
C VAL A 400 -16.06 -24.12 -2.90
N THR A 401 -15.66 -23.33 -3.91
CA THR A 401 -16.60 -22.48 -4.66
C THR A 401 -17.54 -23.30 -5.51
N ARG A 402 -17.06 -24.33 -6.19
CA ARG A 402 -17.93 -25.25 -6.96
C ARG A 402 -18.97 -25.92 -6.08
N TRP A 403 -18.58 -26.37 -4.88
CA TRP A 403 -19.53 -26.98 -3.95
C TRP A 403 -20.60 -25.98 -3.50
N ILE A 404 -20.19 -24.73 -3.17
CA ILE A 404 -21.15 -23.70 -2.75
C ILE A 404 -22.09 -23.33 -3.87
N ASP A 405 -21.58 -23.03 -5.07
CA ASP A 405 -22.38 -22.67 -6.24
C ASP A 405 -23.35 -23.80 -6.62
N ALA A 406 -22.91 -25.07 -6.57
CA ALA A 406 -23.76 -26.22 -6.85
C ALA A 406 -24.85 -26.47 -5.77
N SER A 407 -24.54 -26.12 -4.51
CA SER A 407 -25.51 -26.29 -3.41
C SER A 407 -26.61 -25.25 -3.44
N GLY A 408 -26.37 -24.05 -3.98
CA GLY A 408 -27.26 -22.89 -3.94
C GLY A 408 -27.64 -22.44 -2.53
N ARG A 409 -26.92 -22.91 -1.52
CA ARG A 409 -27.21 -22.65 -0.10
C ARG A 409 -26.28 -21.55 0.44
N THR A 410 -26.70 -20.94 1.53
CA THR A 410 -25.91 -19.95 2.23
C THR A 410 -25.11 -20.59 3.38
N GLY A 411 -23.85 -20.26 3.50
CA GLY A 411 -22.98 -20.63 4.59
C GLY A 411 -22.34 -19.44 5.25
N ALA A 412 -21.50 -19.73 6.27
CA ALA A 412 -20.75 -18.70 6.97
C ALA A 412 -19.30 -19.13 7.22
N GLY A 413 -18.47 -18.16 7.50
CA GLY A 413 -17.09 -18.36 7.92
C GLY A 413 -16.44 -17.08 8.39
N GLN A 414 -15.23 -17.18 8.93
CA GLN A 414 -14.52 -16.04 9.49
C GLN A 414 -13.82 -15.23 8.41
N PHE A 415 -13.48 -13.99 8.72
CA PHE A 415 -12.91 -12.99 7.81
C PHE A 415 -11.79 -13.56 6.90
N TRP A 416 -10.75 -14.12 7.49
CA TRP A 416 -9.57 -14.61 6.74
C TRP A 416 -9.88 -15.81 5.85
N THR A 417 -10.88 -16.61 6.23
CA THR A 417 -11.27 -17.82 5.51
C THR A 417 -12.20 -17.53 4.34
N VAL A 418 -13.16 -16.58 4.47
CA VAL A 418 -14.23 -16.42 3.48
C VAL A 418 -13.89 -15.45 2.35
N ARG A 419 -12.91 -14.56 2.50
CA ARG A 419 -12.69 -13.46 1.55
C ARG A 419 -12.31 -13.93 0.14
N ALA A 420 -11.34 -14.84 0.04
CA ALA A 420 -10.95 -15.40 -1.25
C ALA A 420 -12.06 -16.27 -1.89
N PRO A 421 -12.72 -17.19 -1.16
CA PRO A 421 -13.91 -17.88 -1.68
C PRO A 421 -14.99 -16.91 -2.16
N LYS A 422 -15.33 -15.89 -1.38
CA LYS A 422 -16.36 -14.91 -1.71
C LYS A 422 -16.10 -14.19 -3.04
N LEU A 423 -14.84 -13.85 -3.31
CA LEU A 423 -14.42 -13.23 -4.56
C LEU A 423 -14.51 -14.16 -5.78
N ALA A 424 -14.45 -15.48 -5.56
CA ALA A 424 -14.47 -16.49 -6.62
C ALA A 424 -15.86 -17.14 -6.83
N LEU A 425 -16.85 -16.85 -5.97
CA LEU A 425 -18.22 -17.33 -6.11
C LEU A 425 -18.95 -16.60 -7.23
N THR A 426 -19.90 -17.31 -7.86
CA THR A 426 -20.87 -16.72 -8.80
C THR A 426 -21.78 -15.72 -8.09
N ASP A 427 -22.25 -16.04 -6.89
CA ASP A 427 -22.99 -15.13 -6.00
C ASP A 427 -22.31 -15.05 -4.63
N PRO A 428 -21.62 -13.93 -4.33
CA PRO A 428 -20.98 -13.71 -3.03
C PRO A 428 -21.92 -13.74 -1.83
N SER A 429 -23.23 -13.58 -2.04
CA SER A 429 -24.23 -13.63 -0.96
C SER A 429 -24.39 -15.01 -0.34
N HIS A 430 -23.91 -16.07 -1.02
CA HIS A 430 -23.88 -17.43 -0.48
C HIS A 430 -22.84 -17.62 0.65
N LEU A 431 -22.05 -16.61 0.99
CA LEU A 431 -21.13 -16.65 2.11
C LEU A 431 -21.28 -15.42 3.02
N VAL A 432 -21.70 -15.64 4.25
CA VAL A 432 -21.79 -14.62 5.29
C VAL A 432 -20.49 -14.60 6.10
N GLN A 433 -19.92 -13.41 6.24
CA GLN A 433 -18.76 -13.20 7.13
C GLN A 433 -19.25 -13.11 8.58
N VAL A 434 -18.72 -13.96 9.45
CA VAL A 434 -19.05 -14.01 10.88
C VAL A 434 -17.80 -14.03 11.76
N ASP A 435 -17.99 -13.75 13.04
CA ASP A 435 -16.95 -14.02 14.04
C ASP A 435 -17.06 -15.47 14.57
N ASN A 436 -16.20 -15.81 15.53
CA ASN A 436 -16.21 -17.13 16.15
C ASN A 436 -17.43 -17.40 17.05
N THR A 437 -18.27 -16.40 17.31
CA THR A 437 -19.55 -16.55 18.06
C THR A 437 -20.77 -16.55 17.14
N MET A 438 -20.60 -16.74 15.84
CA MET A 438 -21.65 -16.74 14.80
C MET A 438 -22.37 -15.40 14.66
N ARG A 439 -21.77 -14.28 15.08
CA ARG A 439 -22.33 -12.95 14.84
C ARG A 439 -21.78 -12.42 13.51
N PRO A 440 -22.63 -11.91 12.60
CA PRO A 440 -22.15 -11.23 11.40
C PRO A 440 -21.13 -10.15 11.77
N TYR A 441 -19.94 -10.24 11.16
CA TYR A 441 -18.83 -9.33 11.44
C TYR A 441 -18.71 -8.29 10.33
N ASP A 442 -19.17 -7.07 10.65
CA ASP A 442 -19.25 -5.95 9.70
C ASP A 442 -17.88 -5.23 9.61
N TRP A 443 -16.97 -5.87 8.89
CA TRP A 443 -15.62 -5.35 8.61
C TRP A 443 -15.20 -5.66 7.19
N LEU A 444 -15.00 -4.63 6.37
CA LEU A 444 -14.60 -4.72 4.96
C LEU A 444 -15.53 -5.64 4.13
N VAL A 445 -16.82 -5.59 4.39
CA VAL A 445 -17.84 -6.44 3.77
C VAL A 445 -19.03 -5.61 3.27
N ASN A 446 -19.65 -6.07 2.19
CA ASN A 446 -20.92 -5.49 1.75
C ASN A 446 -22.06 -6.14 2.57
N ARG A 447 -22.72 -5.37 3.43
CA ARG A 447 -23.82 -5.83 4.29
C ARG A 447 -25.04 -6.28 3.48
N ALA A 448 -25.23 -5.74 2.27
CA ALA A 448 -26.30 -6.13 1.38
C ALA A 448 -26.21 -7.58 0.87
N GLU A 449 -25.02 -8.20 0.96
CA GLU A 449 -24.78 -9.61 0.59
C GLU A 449 -25.12 -10.59 1.71
N ARG A 450 -25.61 -10.12 2.85
CA ARG A 450 -26.06 -10.98 3.96
C ARG A 450 -27.46 -11.49 3.71
N ARG A 451 -27.60 -12.66 3.10
CA ARG A 451 -28.88 -13.21 2.68
C ARG A 451 -29.00 -14.71 3.02
N GLY A 452 -30.21 -15.12 3.32
CA GLY A 452 -30.58 -16.55 3.50
C GLY A 452 -30.15 -17.18 4.83
N PRO A 453 -30.68 -18.36 5.12
CA PRO A 453 -30.36 -19.15 6.29
C PRO A 453 -28.98 -19.83 6.13
N VAL A 454 -28.12 -19.73 7.14
CA VAL A 454 -26.83 -20.41 7.15
C VAL A 454 -27.00 -21.88 7.45
N THR A 455 -26.50 -22.75 6.56
CA THR A 455 -26.66 -24.22 6.69
C THR A 455 -25.29 -24.94 6.57
N PHE A 456 -24.20 -24.24 6.36
CA PHE A 456 -22.86 -24.79 6.37
C PHE A 456 -21.84 -23.76 6.89
N LEU A 457 -20.69 -24.24 7.36
CA LEU A 457 -19.57 -23.40 7.76
C LEU A 457 -18.33 -23.73 6.92
N ILE A 458 -17.51 -22.73 6.65
CA ILE A 458 -16.18 -22.93 6.04
C ILE A 458 -15.12 -22.68 7.08
N GLN A 459 -14.14 -23.58 7.12
CA GLN A 459 -12.99 -23.52 8.00
C GLN A 459 -11.69 -23.70 7.22
N ASP A 460 -10.61 -23.12 7.75
CA ASP A 460 -9.22 -23.35 7.35
C ASP A 460 -8.30 -23.25 8.58
N ALA A 461 -6.99 -23.23 8.35
CA ALA A 461 -6.00 -23.13 9.44
C ALA A 461 -6.08 -21.82 10.24
N ALA A 462 -6.64 -20.75 9.67
CA ALA A 462 -6.80 -19.46 10.35
C ALA A 462 -8.10 -19.36 11.14
N THR A 463 -9.00 -20.36 11.03
CA THR A 463 -10.31 -20.34 11.67
C THR A 463 -10.20 -20.61 13.17
N VAL A 464 -10.64 -19.66 13.98
CA VAL A 464 -10.84 -19.87 15.42
C VAL A 464 -12.07 -20.76 15.61
N PRO A 465 -12.06 -21.77 16.51
CA PRO A 465 -13.22 -22.63 16.73
C PRO A 465 -14.51 -21.85 17.01
N PHE A 466 -15.61 -22.26 16.38
CA PHE A 466 -16.91 -21.62 16.57
C PHE A 466 -17.49 -21.95 17.94
N ALA A 467 -17.68 -20.93 18.77
CA ALA A 467 -18.26 -21.08 20.09
C ALA A 467 -19.78 -21.37 19.98
N GLY A 468 -20.24 -22.35 20.75
CA GLY A 468 -21.68 -22.69 20.80
C GLY A 468 -22.23 -23.44 19.59
N VAL A 469 -21.39 -23.79 18.60
CA VAL A 469 -21.78 -24.62 17.46
C VAL A 469 -21.23 -26.03 17.65
N SER A 470 -22.13 -27.01 17.87
CA SER A 470 -21.73 -28.41 17.80
C SER A 470 -21.49 -28.82 16.35
N THR A 471 -20.27 -29.25 16.05
CA THR A 471 -19.90 -29.74 14.71
C THR A 471 -20.07 -31.26 14.58
N PHE A 472 -20.55 -31.92 15.62
CA PHE A 472 -20.73 -33.39 15.65
C PHE A 472 -21.68 -33.92 14.58
N ASP A 473 -22.74 -33.15 14.29
CA ASP A 473 -23.77 -33.54 13.31
C ASP A 473 -23.45 -33.04 11.89
N ALA A 474 -22.29 -32.37 11.69
CA ALA A 474 -21.94 -31.86 10.38
C ALA A 474 -21.19 -32.91 9.55
N THR A 475 -21.54 -33.00 8.28
CA THR A 475 -20.80 -33.81 7.31
C THR A 475 -19.63 -32.98 6.76
N PRO A 476 -18.36 -33.38 7.02
CA PRO A 476 -17.22 -32.63 6.54
C PRO A 476 -16.95 -32.90 5.05
N VAL A 477 -16.88 -31.85 4.24
CA VAL A 477 -16.41 -31.90 2.86
C VAL A 477 -15.02 -31.26 2.78
N ARG A 478 -14.02 -32.06 2.45
CA ARG A 478 -12.61 -31.60 2.40
C ARG A 478 -12.29 -31.03 1.03
N CYS A 479 -11.82 -29.80 0.99
CA CYS A 479 -11.36 -29.07 -0.19
C CYS A 479 -9.93 -28.54 0.03
N GLY A 480 -8.97 -29.44 0.19
CA GLY A 480 -7.58 -29.11 0.47
C GLY A 480 -7.43 -28.34 1.78
N ARG A 481 -6.99 -27.07 1.73
CA ARG A 481 -6.86 -26.20 2.92
C ARG A 481 -8.21 -25.82 3.55
N TYR A 482 -9.32 -25.94 2.80
CA TYR A 482 -10.66 -25.65 3.31
C TYR A 482 -11.37 -26.93 3.75
N THR A 483 -12.17 -26.80 4.78
CA THR A 483 -13.16 -27.82 5.16
C THR A 483 -14.53 -27.15 5.24
N ILE A 484 -15.50 -27.70 4.51
CA ILE A 484 -16.89 -27.29 4.62
C ILE A 484 -17.55 -28.24 5.62
N LEU A 485 -18.16 -27.69 6.66
CA LEU A 485 -18.99 -28.41 7.61
C LEU A 485 -20.44 -28.26 7.17
N ASP A 486 -20.98 -29.28 6.53
CA ASP A 486 -22.34 -29.30 6.00
C ASP A 486 -23.34 -29.81 7.05
N PHE A 487 -24.28 -28.97 7.45
CA PHE A 487 -25.35 -29.30 8.40
C PHE A 487 -26.68 -29.75 7.72
N GLY A 488 -26.66 -29.99 6.40
CA GLY A 488 -27.82 -30.38 5.63
C GLY A 488 -28.90 -29.30 5.64
N SER A 489 -30.07 -29.62 6.18
CA SER A 489 -31.21 -28.68 6.30
C SER A 489 -31.22 -27.92 7.63
N ARG A 490 -30.31 -28.24 8.55
CA ARG A 490 -30.24 -27.55 9.85
C ARG A 490 -29.73 -26.11 9.66
N VAL A 491 -30.56 -25.16 10.09
CA VAL A 491 -30.21 -23.75 10.09
C VAL A 491 -29.39 -23.40 11.33
N LEU A 492 -28.26 -22.80 11.11
CA LEU A 492 -27.43 -22.28 12.20
C LEU A 492 -27.89 -20.84 12.54
N PRO A 493 -28.19 -20.56 13.81
CA PRO A 493 -28.60 -19.21 14.21
C PRO A 493 -27.43 -18.23 14.09
N LEU A 494 -27.70 -17.09 13.51
CA LEU A 494 -26.81 -15.94 13.54
C LEU A 494 -27.21 -15.02 14.70
N GLY A 495 -26.21 -14.56 15.45
CA GLY A 495 -26.43 -13.50 16.44
C GLY A 495 -26.61 -12.13 15.80
N ASP A 496 -26.79 -11.09 16.64
CA ASP A 496 -26.84 -9.72 16.16
C ASP A 496 -25.51 -9.29 15.54
N PRO A 497 -25.54 -8.50 14.44
CA PRO A 497 -24.33 -7.99 13.81
C PRO A 497 -23.43 -7.24 14.79
N ARG A 498 -22.13 -7.36 14.60
CA ARG A 498 -21.13 -6.58 15.33
C ARG A 498 -20.15 -5.87 14.39
N ASN A 499 -19.68 -4.74 14.83
CA ASN A 499 -18.59 -3.99 14.19
C ASN A 499 -17.24 -4.31 14.85
#